data_a57108bd52ac1955489118da4279a5c1
#
_entry.id   a57108bd52ac1955489118da4279a5c1
#
_cell.length_a   1.000
_cell.length_b   1.000
_cell.length_c   1.000
_cell.angle_alpha   90.00
_cell.angle_beta   90.00
_cell.angle_gamma   90.00
#
_symmetry.space_group_name_H-M   'P 1'
#
loop_
_entity.id
_entity.type
_entity.pdbx_description
1 polymer ?
#
loop_
_entity_poly.entity_id
_entity_poly.type
_entity_poly.pdbx_seq_one_letter_code
_entity_poly.pdbx_strand_id
1 'polypeptide(L)'
;MTDVAALIVAAGASKRFGQPKQFAYLKGKPVLEWTLERFQGHPGIGRIVLVLPDESDRKHYESRYDKIASVVRGGERRQDSVWQGFRLLDAARTRMVLVHDGARPLVGTDLISRVIAETERAGAVVPVVAVVDTLKETDEGRVVRTVDRARLVRAQTPQGFLYPVLKTALEAARADRFYGTDEAGLVERTGGVVHVIEGELGNIKITTPIDILMAEALIDV
;
A
#
# COMPACT_ATOMS: atom_id res chain seq x y z
N MET A 1 5.69 19.69 12.08
CA MET A 1 5.55 18.69 10.99
C MET A 1 5.07 17.40 11.62
N THR A 2 4.13 16.74 11.01
CA THR A 2 3.64 15.44 11.50
C THR A 2 4.72 14.37 11.33
N ASP A 3 4.83 13.46 12.29
CA ASP A 3 5.79 12.37 12.35
C ASP A 3 5.30 11.07 11.63
N VAL A 4 4.31 11.25 10.74
CA VAL A 4 3.77 10.17 9.90
C VAL A 4 4.37 10.23 8.51
N ALA A 5 4.97 9.13 8.07
CA ALA A 5 5.49 8.96 6.73
C ALA A 5 4.60 8.04 5.90
N ALA A 6 4.32 8.42 4.66
CA ALA A 6 3.72 7.53 3.66
C ALA A 6 4.83 6.91 2.79
N LEU A 7 4.82 5.59 2.69
CA LEU A 7 5.69 4.82 1.81
C LEU A 7 4.85 4.33 0.63
N ILE A 8 4.97 5.00 -0.51
CA ILE A 8 4.19 4.71 -1.71
C ILE A 8 4.98 3.77 -2.61
N VAL A 9 4.48 2.54 -2.78
CA VAL A 9 5.18 1.49 -3.54
C VAL A 9 4.61 1.41 -4.96
N ALA A 10 5.41 1.83 -5.93
CA ALA A 10 5.03 1.92 -7.34
C ALA A 10 6.06 1.24 -8.29
N ALA A 11 6.91 0.35 -7.78
CA ALA A 11 8.00 -0.30 -8.53
C ALA A 11 7.60 -1.59 -9.27
N GLY A 12 6.34 -2.01 -9.20
CA GLY A 12 5.89 -3.30 -9.77
C GLY A 12 5.92 -3.33 -11.29
N ALA A 13 6.41 -4.43 -11.88
CA ALA A 13 6.48 -4.65 -13.33
C ALA A 13 5.14 -4.87 -14.04
N SER A 14 4.04 -4.99 -13.29
CA SER A 14 2.65 -5.03 -13.81
C SER A 14 2.39 -6.11 -14.89
N LYS A 15 2.94 -7.33 -14.74
CA LYS A 15 2.86 -8.40 -15.75
C LYS A 15 1.42 -8.68 -16.28
N ARG A 16 0.40 -8.58 -15.42
CA ARG A 16 -1.02 -8.79 -15.78
C ARG A 16 -1.64 -7.60 -16.53
N PHE A 17 -1.06 -6.43 -16.43
CA PHE A 17 -1.54 -5.21 -17.11
C PHE A 17 -0.90 -5.01 -18.49
N GLY A 18 0.22 -5.70 -18.77
CA GLY A 18 0.96 -5.61 -20.02
C GLY A 18 1.91 -4.40 -20.14
N GLN A 19 1.79 -3.43 -19.24
CA GLN A 19 2.66 -2.25 -19.12
C GLN A 19 2.70 -1.79 -17.67
N PRO A 20 3.63 -0.88 -17.27
CA PRO A 20 3.69 -0.35 -15.91
C PRO A 20 2.41 0.43 -15.56
N LYS A 21 1.46 -0.23 -14.91
CA LYS A 21 0.10 0.25 -14.63
C LYS A 21 0.05 1.54 -13.80
N GLN A 22 1.07 1.78 -12.97
CA GLN A 22 1.20 3.00 -12.18
C GLN A 22 1.34 4.26 -13.05
N PHE A 23 1.78 4.10 -14.30
CA PHE A 23 1.90 5.16 -15.29
C PHE A 23 0.78 5.15 -16.34
N ALA A 24 -0.14 4.17 -16.27
CA ALA A 24 -1.34 4.17 -17.11
C ALA A 24 -2.19 5.41 -16.79
N TYR A 25 -2.86 5.95 -17.81
CA TYR A 25 -3.69 7.13 -17.65
C TYR A 25 -5.07 6.78 -17.12
N LEU A 26 -5.53 7.56 -16.16
CA LEU A 26 -6.84 7.55 -15.56
C LEU A 26 -7.38 8.98 -15.61
N LYS A 27 -8.44 9.24 -16.40
CA LYS A 27 -8.96 10.60 -16.62
C LYS A 27 -7.87 11.62 -16.99
N GLY A 28 -6.98 11.26 -17.93
CA GLY A 28 -5.94 12.15 -18.44
C GLY A 28 -4.72 12.38 -17.54
N LYS A 29 -4.60 11.65 -16.42
CA LYS A 29 -3.50 11.74 -15.45
C LYS A 29 -3.00 10.34 -15.07
N PRO A 30 -1.69 10.12 -14.87
CA PRO A 30 -1.16 8.84 -14.42
C PRO A 30 -1.80 8.37 -13.11
N VAL A 31 -2.08 7.06 -12.99
CA VAL A 31 -2.63 6.43 -11.77
C VAL A 31 -1.84 6.80 -10.52
N LEU A 32 -0.51 6.81 -10.62
CA LEU A 32 0.36 7.16 -9.50
C LEU A 32 0.15 8.61 -9.01
N GLU A 33 -0.08 9.54 -9.91
CA GLU A 33 -0.29 10.95 -9.53
C GLU A 33 -1.60 11.15 -8.76
N TRP A 34 -2.66 10.41 -9.10
CA TRP A 34 -3.88 10.38 -8.30
C TRP A 34 -3.61 9.90 -6.88
N THR A 35 -2.81 8.84 -6.74
CA THR A 35 -2.41 8.34 -5.42
C THR A 35 -1.58 9.39 -4.65
N LEU A 36 -0.57 9.97 -5.29
CA LEU A 36 0.31 10.95 -4.65
C LEU A 36 -0.46 12.18 -4.15
N GLU A 37 -1.43 12.68 -4.92
CA GLU A 37 -2.24 13.84 -4.53
C GLU A 37 -3.04 13.59 -3.24
N ARG A 38 -3.55 12.37 -3.03
CA ARG A 38 -4.26 12.02 -1.79
C ARG A 38 -3.37 12.15 -0.55
N PHE A 39 -2.13 11.66 -0.62
CA PHE A 39 -1.19 11.75 0.48
C PHE A 39 -0.55 13.13 0.60
N GLN A 40 -0.24 13.80 -0.53
CA GLN A 40 0.26 15.18 -0.54
C GLN A 40 -0.73 16.15 0.12
N GLY A 41 -2.03 16.02 -0.20
CA GLY A 41 -3.07 16.89 0.36
C GLY A 41 -3.47 16.56 1.80
N HIS A 42 -3.11 15.39 2.34
CA HIS A 42 -3.57 14.96 3.65
C HIS A 42 -2.78 15.62 4.79
N PRO A 43 -3.42 16.34 5.74
CA PRO A 43 -2.71 17.11 6.78
C PRO A 43 -1.94 16.21 7.77
N GLY A 44 -2.40 14.99 8.00
CA GLY A 44 -1.75 14.00 8.87
C GLY A 44 -0.48 13.38 8.29
N ILE A 45 -0.16 13.58 7.01
CA ILE A 45 1.05 13.06 6.37
C ILE A 45 2.12 14.14 6.34
N GLY A 46 3.26 13.87 6.98
CA GLY A 46 4.38 14.82 7.06
C GLY A 46 5.40 14.66 5.93
N ARG A 47 5.55 13.46 5.40
CA ARG A 47 6.48 13.14 4.32
C ARG A 47 6.04 11.93 3.51
N ILE A 48 6.55 11.86 2.27
CA ILE A 48 6.34 10.74 1.36
C ILE A 48 7.70 10.19 0.94
N VAL A 49 7.86 8.87 0.99
CA VAL A 49 8.93 8.15 0.30
C VAL A 49 8.30 7.42 -0.87
N LEU A 50 8.74 7.73 -2.07
CA LEU A 50 8.23 7.15 -3.30
C LEU A 50 9.17 6.07 -3.83
N VAL A 51 8.66 4.86 -4.10
CA VAL A 51 9.45 3.75 -4.64
C VAL A 51 9.02 3.48 -6.07
N LEU A 52 9.93 3.70 -7.02
CA LEU A 52 9.73 3.56 -8.47
C LEU A 52 10.53 2.40 -9.07
N PRO A 53 10.21 1.95 -10.30
CA PRO A 53 11.04 0.94 -10.99
C PRO A 53 12.47 1.41 -11.22
N ASP A 54 12.66 2.69 -11.49
CA ASP A 54 13.94 3.38 -11.63
C ASP A 54 13.80 4.84 -11.12
N GLU A 55 14.88 5.59 -11.11
CA GLU A 55 14.91 6.96 -10.58
C GLU A 55 14.90 8.04 -11.69
N SER A 56 14.60 7.67 -12.94
CA SER A 56 14.63 8.61 -14.08
C SER A 56 13.68 9.80 -13.87
N ASP A 57 12.50 9.55 -13.30
CA ASP A 57 11.49 10.56 -13.03
C ASP A 57 11.61 11.23 -11.64
N ARG A 58 12.68 10.96 -10.91
CA ARG A 58 12.90 11.49 -9.56
C ARG A 58 12.67 13.00 -9.46
N LYS A 59 13.34 13.77 -10.33
CA LYS A 59 13.25 15.23 -10.34
C LYS A 59 11.83 15.73 -10.63
N HIS A 60 11.10 15.02 -11.50
CA HIS A 60 9.72 15.34 -11.82
C HIS A 60 8.84 15.27 -10.57
N TYR A 61 8.92 14.17 -9.81
CA TYR A 61 8.10 14.00 -8.61
C TYR A 61 8.54 14.91 -7.46
N GLU A 62 9.84 15.04 -7.20
CA GLU A 62 10.38 15.90 -6.12
C GLU A 62 10.04 17.39 -6.34
N SER A 63 9.99 17.86 -7.59
CA SER A 63 9.62 19.25 -7.90
C SER A 63 8.12 19.53 -7.82
N ARG A 64 7.29 18.51 -7.96
CA ARG A 64 5.83 18.65 -8.02
C ARG A 64 5.13 18.41 -6.68
N TYR A 65 5.73 17.65 -5.79
CA TYR A 65 5.12 17.25 -4.53
C TYR A 65 6.05 17.57 -3.34
N ASP A 66 5.74 18.62 -2.60
CA ASP A 66 6.58 19.15 -1.52
C ASP A 66 6.83 18.16 -0.36
N LYS A 67 5.92 17.19 -0.17
CA LYS A 67 6.07 16.15 0.86
C LYS A 67 6.95 14.98 0.42
N ILE A 68 7.32 14.88 -0.86
CA ILE A 68 8.25 13.84 -1.30
C ILE A 68 9.64 14.15 -0.78
N ALA A 69 10.01 13.44 0.27
CA ALA A 69 11.33 13.56 0.90
C ALA A 69 12.40 12.74 0.19
N SER A 70 12.00 11.67 -0.50
CA SER A 70 12.91 10.80 -1.25
C SER A 70 12.18 10.00 -2.32
N VAL A 71 12.86 9.78 -3.44
CA VAL A 71 12.48 8.80 -4.46
C VAL A 71 13.59 7.76 -4.54
N VAL A 72 13.23 6.47 -4.59
CA VAL A 72 14.20 5.37 -4.59
C VAL A 72 13.75 4.27 -5.54
N ARG A 73 14.73 3.60 -6.14
CA ARG A 73 14.47 2.41 -6.94
C ARG A 73 13.99 1.25 -6.06
N GLY A 74 12.94 0.55 -6.52
CA GLY A 74 12.42 -0.66 -5.88
C GLY A 74 13.34 -1.86 -6.07
N GLY A 75 13.03 -2.92 -5.34
CA GLY A 75 13.70 -4.20 -5.44
C GLY A 75 12.96 -5.16 -6.38
N GLU A 76 13.43 -6.41 -6.39
CA GLU A 76 12.89 -7.46 -7.26
C GLU A 76 11.41 -7.81 -6.91
N ARG A 77 11.10 -7.81 -5.62
CA ARG A 77 9.77 -8.11 -5.09
C ARG A 77 9.17 -6.89 -4.41
N ARG A 78 7.85 -6.93 -4.14
CA ARG A 78 7.14 -5.85 -3.45
C ARG A 78 7.76 -5.58 -2.07
N GLN A 79 8.06 -6.63 -1.30
CA GLN A 79 8.69 -6.51 0.02
C GLN A 79 10.08 -5.88 -0.04
N ASP A 80 10.89 -6.21 -1.06
CA ASP A 80 12.20 -5.57 -1.28
C ASP A 80 12.03 -4.08 -1.59
N SER A 81 11.01 -3.73 -2.35
CA SER A 81 10.67 -2.33 -2.65
C SER A 81 10.25 -1.57 -1.38
N VAL A 82 9.44 -2.18 -0.51
CA VAL A 82 9.10 -1.60 0.80
C VAL A 82 10.36 -1.39 1.64
N TRP A 83 11.25 -2.38 1.69
CA TRP A 83 12.51 -2.25 2.42
C TRP A 83 13.39 -1.11 1.88
N GLN A 84 13.52 -0.97 0.55
CA GLN A 84 14.30 0.13 -0.05
C GLN A 84 13.77 1.51 0.36
N GLY A 85 12.47 1.67 0.41
CA GLY A 85 11.88 2.92 0.88
C GLY A 85 11.97 3.08 2.40
N PHE A 86 11.70 2.03 3.18
CA PHE A 86 11.69 2.07 4.64
C PHE A 86 13.05 2.50 5.22
N ARG A 87 14.15 1.99 4.68
CA ARG A 87 15.51 2.33 5.16
C ARG A 87 15.91 3.80 4.97
N LEU A 88 15.15 4.58 4.19
CA LEU A 88 15.36 6.02 4.01
C LEU A 88 14.59 6.85 5.05
N LEU A 89 13.75 6.22 5.86
CA LEU A 89 13.03 6.89 6.93
C LEU A 89 13.94 7.08 8.15
N ASP A 90 13.99 8.32 8.62
CA ASP A 90 14.71 8.64 9.85
C ASP A 90 13.85 8.26 11.07
N ALA A 91 14.33 7.31 11.87
CA ALA A 91 13.67 6.83 13.07
C ALA A 91 13.39 7.94 14.11
N ALA A 92 14.25 8.96 14.17
CA ALA A 92 14.07 10.08 15.11
C ALA A 92 12.95 11.04 14.67
N ARG A 93 12.55 10.97 13.39
CA ARG A 93 11.57 11.87 12.77
C ARG A 93 10.32 11.15 12.25
N THR A 94 10.25 9.82 12.40
CA THR A 94 9.15 9.00 11.90
C THR A 94 8.65 8.11 13.01
N ARG A 95 7.49 8.43 13.56
CA ARG A 95 6.82 7.62 14.56
C ARG A 95 5.96 6.54 13.91
N MET A 96 5.35 6.85 12.77
CA MET A 96 4.39 5.99 12.08
C MET A 96 4.69 5.92 10.58
N VAL A 97 4.48 4.75 10.00
CA VAL A 97 4.63 4.51 8.56
C VAL A 97 3.33 3.94 7.99
N LEU A 98 2.82 4.59 6.97
CA LEU A 98 1.72 4.07 6.15
C LEU A 98 2.29 3.51 4.85
N VAL A 99 2.18 2.19 4.65
CA VAL A 99 2.60 1.54 3.40
C VAL A 99 1.42 1.47 2.46
N HIS A 100 1.56 2.06 1.27
CA HIS A 100 0.47 2.13 0.30
C HIS A 100 0.89 1.71 -1.10
N ASP A 101 0.01 0.98 -1.78
CA ASP A 101 0.20 0.61 -3.18
C ASP A 101 -0.06 1.81 -4.10
N GLY A 102 0.94 2.25 -4.87
CA GLY A 102 0.81 3.36 -5.83
C GLY A 102 -0.22 3.12 -6.96
N ALA A 103 -0.79 1.93 -7.02
CA ALA A 103 -1.86 1.56 -7.94
C ALA A 103 -3.26 1.56 -7.28
N ARG A 104 -3.46 2.25 -6.17
CA ARG A 104 -4.78 2.51 -5.55
C ARG A 104 -5.09 4.01 -5.56
N PRO A 105 -5.48 4.55 -6.71
CA PRO A 105 -5.62 6.00 -6.90
C PRO A 105 -6.79 6.62 -6.14
N LEU A 106 -7.76 5.80 -5.70
CA LEU A 106 -9.03 6.25 -5.15
C LEU A 106 -9.11 6.12 -3.62
N VAL A 107 -7.97 5.99 -2.94
CA VAL A 107 -7.95 6.00 -1.47
C VAL A 107 -8.55 7.30 -0.94
N GLY A 108 -9.56 7.17 -0.05
CA GLY A 108 -10.20 8.33 0.57
C GLY A 108 -9.31 8.98 1.63
N THR A 109 -9.40 10.30 1.78
CA THR A 109 -8.70 11.03 2.85
C THR A 109 -9.22 10.62 4.24
N ASP A 110 -10.51 10.27 4.35
CA ASP A 110 -11.07 9.73 5.58
C ASP A 110 -10.43 8.39 5.96
N LEU A 111 -10.25 7.49 5.01
CA LEU A 111 -9.57 6.21 5.27
C LEU A 111 -8.14 6.42 5.76
N ILE A 112 -7.39 7.35 5.15
CA ILE A 112 -6.04 7.70 5.62
C ILE A 112 -6.09 8.19 7.08
N SER A 113 -7.03 9.07 7.42
CA SER A 113 -7.23 9.57 8.78
C SER A 113 -7.54 8.45 9.77
N ARG A 114 -8.45 7.53 9.42
CA ARG A 114 -8.83 6.39 10.27
C ARG A 114 -7.67 5.41 10.48
N VAL A 115 -6.88 5.15 9.44
CA VAL A 115 -5.66 4.33 9.55
C VAL A 115 -4.66 4.98 10.50
N ILE A 116 -4.41 6.30 10.38
CA ILE A 116 -3.50 7.02 11.28
C ILE A 116 -3.99 6.90 12.74
N ALA A 117 -5.25 7.22 13.00
CA ALA A 117 -5.81 7.21 14.35
C ALA A 117 -5.76 5.82 14.99
N GLU A 118 -6.13 4.78 14.25
CA GLU A 118 -6.12 3.43 14.78
C GLU A 118 -4.69 2.86 14.91
N THR A 119 -3.76 3.24 14.03
CA THR A 119 -2.34 2.85 14.17
C THR A 119 -1.73 3.43 15.44
N GLU A 120 -2.10 4.67 15.80
CA GLU A 120 -1.70 5.28 17.07
C GLU A 120 -2.11 4.43 18.27
N ARG A 121 -3.31 3.88 18.24
CA ARG A 121 -3.90 3.10 19.33
C ARG A 121 -3.40 1.66 19.37
N ALA A 122 -3.28 1.01 18.21
CA ALA A 122 -3.11 -0.45 18.09
C ALA A 122 -1.71 -0.88 17.64
N GLY A 123 -0.90 0.03 17.11
CA GLY A 123 0.47 -0.26 16.66
C GLY A 123 0.58 -0.81 15.24
N ALA A 124 -0.37 -1.63 14.79
CA ALA A 124 -0.43 -2.16 13.42
C ALA A 124 -1.89 -2.30 12.97
N VAL A 125 -2.21 -1.79 11.76
CA VAL A 125 -3.59 -1.69 11.26
C VAL A 125 -3.66 -1.95 9.76
N VAL A 126 -4.70 -2.69 9.37
CA VAL A 126 -5.03 -2.97 7.96
C VAL A 126 -6.50 -2.63 7.69
N PRO A 127 -6.80 -1.79 6.70
CA PRO A 127 -8.17 -1.63 6.23
C PRO A 127 -8.59 -2.87 5.44
N VAL A 128 -9.83 -3.31 5.67
CA VAL A 128 -10.36 -4.53 5.07
C VAL A 128 -11.76 -4.32 4.53
N VAL A 129 -12.13 -5.09 3.51
CA VAL A 129 -13.49 -5.18 3.00
C VAL A 129 -13.94 -6.63 2.98
N ALA A 130 -15.24 -6.86 3.15
CA ALA A 130 -15.83 -8.18 3.17
C ALA A 130 -15.60 -8.94 1.84
N VAL A 131 -15.53 -10.25 1.92
CA VAL A 131 -15.58 -11.14 0.77
C VAL A 131 -17.05 -11.41 0.44
N VAL A 132 -17.52 -10.96 -0.72
CA VAL A 132 -18.92 -11.09 -1.15
C VAL A 132 -19.19 -12.39 -1.93
N ASP A 133 -18.18 -12.90 -2.65
CA ASP A 133 -18.31 -14.12 -3.45
C ASP A 133 -18.08 -15.39 -2.62
N THR A 134 -18.64 -16.50 -3.09
CA THR A 134 -18.32 -17.83 -2.53
C THR A 134 -16.87 -18.19 -2.86
N LEU A 135 -16.06 -18.49 -1.86
CA LEU A 135 -14.69 -18.91 -2.04
C LEU A 135 -14.59 -20.43 -2.18
N LYS A 136 -13.82 -20.87 -3.16
CA LYS A 136 -13.47 -22.26 -3.39
C LYS A 136 -11.97 -22.46 -3.28
N GLU A 137 -11.55 -23.42 -2.49
CA GLU A 137 -10.19 -23.94 -2.55
C GLU A 137 -10.12 -24.93 -3.71
N THR A 138 -9.10 -24.79 -4.55
CA THR A 138 -8.95 -25.65 -5.75
C THR A 138 -7.55 -26.25 -5.79
N ASP A 139 -7.48 -27.48 -6.31
CA ASP A 139 -6.24 -28.17 -6.63
C ASP A 139 -6.37 -28.81 -8.01
N GLU A 140 -5.35 -28.70 -8.86
CA GLU A 140 -5.30 -29.20 -10.23
C GLU A 140 -6.58 -28.96 -11.05
N GLY A 141 -7.19 -27.78 -10.90
CA GLY A 141 -8.41 -27.40 -11.62
C GLY A 141 -9.71 -27.98 -11.06
N ARG A 142 -9.67 -28.68 -9.92
CA ARG A 142 -10.84 -29.25 -9.23
C ARG A 142 -11.12 -28.50 -7.94
N VAL A 143 -12.40 -28.40 -7.57
CA VAL A 143 -12.80 -27.86 -6.28
C VAL A 143 -12.49 -28.88 -5.18
N VAL A 144 -11.65 -28.52 -4.23
CA VAL A 144 -11.35 -29.31 -3.03
C VAL A 144 -12.44 -29.11 -1.98
N ARG A 145 -12.73 -27.83 -1.67
CA ARG A 145 -13.79 -27.46 -0.70
C ARG A 145 -14.30 -26.04 -0.92
N THR A 146 -15.46 -25.77 -0.33
CA THR A 146 -15.95 -24.41 -0.12
C THR A 146 -15.35 -23.88 1.16
N VAL A 147 -14.75 -22.67 1.11
CA VAL A 147 -14.20 -22.01 2.28
C VAL A 147 -15.26 -21.12 2.90
N ASP A 148 -15.46 -21.25 4.22
CA ASP A 148 -16.34 -20.33 4.94
C ASP A 148 -15.75 -18.92 4.93
N ARG A 149 -16.49 -17.99 4.35
CA ARG A 149 -16.05 -16.60 4.22
C ARG A 149 -16.40 -15.70 5.41
N ALA A 150 -17.15 -16.21 6.39
CA ALA A 150 -17.60 -15.38 7.53
C ALA A 150 -16.46 -14.72 8.31
N ARG A 151 -15.28 -15.31 8.28
CA ARG A 151 -14.06 -14.82 8.92
C ARG A 151 -12.97 -14.37 7.95
N LEU A 152 -13.29 -14.24 6.67
CA LEU A 152 -12.35 -13.83 5.63
C LEU A 152 -12.65 -12.43 5.13
N VAL A 153 -11.59 -11.66 4.95
CA VAL A 153 -11.66 -10.29 4.44
C VAL A 153 -10.59 -10.07 3.37
N ARG A 154 -10.78 -9.05 2.55
CA ARG A 154 -9.79 -8.61 1.57
C ARG A 154 -9.03 -7.43 2.15
N ALA A 155 -7.74 -7.57 2.35
CA ALA A 155 -6.87 -6.50 2.82
C ALA A 155 -6.69 -5.41 1.76
N GLN A 156 -6.69 -4.17 2.23
CA GLN A 156 -6.38 -3.00 1.42
C GLN A 156 -5.14 -2.28 1.95
N THR A 157 -4.77 -1.19 1.31
CA THR A 157 -3.78 -0.23 1.78
C THR A 157 -4.40 1.18 1.76
N PRO A 158 -3.90 2.12 2.61
CA PRO A 158 -2.65 2.06 3.35
C PRO A 158 -2.72 1.12 4.56
N GLN A 159 -1.67 0.33 4.77
CA GLN A 159 -1.45 -0.39 6.02
C GLN A 159 -0.62 0.49 6.94
N GLY A 160 -1.08 0.70 8.17
CA GLY A 160 -0.44 1.58 9.14
C GLY A 160 0.34 0.81 10.19
N PHE A 161 1.53 1.30 10.52
CA PHE A 161 2.40 0.68 11.52
C PHE A 161 3.14 1.74 12.32
N LEU A 162 3.30 1.54 13.63
CA LEU A 162 4.33 2.24 14.37
C LEU A 162 5.70 1.85 13.80
N TYR A 163 6.60 2.80 13.68
CA TYR A 163 7.92 2.60 13.07
C TYR A 163 8.68 1.39 13.66
N PRO A 164 8.80 1.19 15.00
CA PRO A 164 9.52 0.06 15.56
C PRO A 164 8.85 -1.28 15.24
N VAL A 165 7.52 -1.34 15.14
CA VAL A 165 6.77 -2.56 14.80
C VAL A 165 7.11 -3.01 13.37
N LEU A 166 7.01 -2.09 12.40
CA LEU A 166 7.34 -2.39 11.01
C LEU A 166 8.83 -2.71 10.84
N LYS A 167 9.72 -1.99 11.54
CA LYS A 167 11.16 -2.25 11.52
C LYS A 167 11.46 -3.69 11.92
N THR A 168 10.98 -4.12 13.10
CA THR A 168 11.20 -5.48 13.61
C THR A 168 10.71 -6.54 12.62
N ALA A 169 9.52 -6.35 12.06
CA ALA A 169 8.93 -7.29 11.11
C ALA A 169 9.74 -7.41 9.81
N LEU A 170 10.17 -6.27 9.25
CA LEU A 170 10.98 -6.23 8.02
C LEU A 170 12.38 -6.83 8.24
N GLU A 171 13.03 -6.51 9.36
CA GLU A 171 14.37 -7.04 9.69
C GLU A 171 14.33 -8.55 9.90
N ALA A 172 13.35 -9.07 10.64
CA ALA A 172 13.17 -10.50 10.86
C ALA A 172 12.91 -11.25 9.54
N ALA A 173 12.01 -10.74 8.70
CA ALA A 173 11.73 -11.35 7.40
C ALA A 173 12.97 -11.40 6.51
N ARG A 174 13.82 -10.38 6.53
CA ARG A 174 15.09 -10.35 5.77
C ARG A 174 16.11 -11.35 6.32
N ALA A 175 16.27 -11.42 7.64
CA ALA A 175 17.18 -12.37 8.28
C ALA A 175 16.83 -13.82 7.92
N ASP A 176 15.54 -14.14 7.91
CA ASP A 176 15.01 -15.47 7.62
C ASP A 176 14.81 -15.73 6.12
N ARG A 177 15.08 -14.75 5.23
CA ARG A 177 14.79 -14.80 3.78
C ARG A 177 13.32 -15.16 3.50
N PHE A 178 12.42 -14.69 4.36
CA PHE A 178 10.99 -14.90 4.24
C PHE A 178 10.37 -13.80 3.38
N TYR A 179 9.40 -14.17 2.53
CA TYR A 179 8.65 -13.25 1.69
C TYR A 179 7.16 -13.40 1.98
N GLY A 180 6.57 -12.35 2.57
CA GLY A 180 5.14 -12.22 2.78
C GLY A 180 4.43 -11.57 1.59
N THR A 181 3.11 -11.62 1.61
CA THR A 181 2.25 -10.97 0.61
C THR A 181 2.07 -9.47 0.88
N ASP A 182 2.12 -9.08 2.16
CA ASP A 182 2.02 -7.69 2.64
C ASP A 182 2.78 -7.52 3.98
N GLU A 183 2.81 -6.30 4.49
CA GLU A 183 3.53 -5.95 5.71
C GLU A 183 2.81 -6.44 6.98
N ALA A 184 1.49 -6.52 6.95
CA ALA A 184 0.70 -7.07 8.05
C ALA A 184 1.10 -8.53 8.34
N GLY A 185 1.21 -9.36 7.29
CA GLY A 185 1.67 -10.75 7.43
C GLY A 185 3.08 -10.87 7.99
N LEU A 186 3.96 -9.88 7.78
CA LEU A 186 5.28 -9.86 8.41
C LEU A 186 5.20 -9.57 9.91
N VAL A 187 4.30 -8.66 10.32
CA VAL A 187 4.04 -8.36 11.73
C VAL A 187 3.45 -9.58 12.45
N GLU A 188 2.44 -10.21 11.85
CA GLU A 188 1.83 -11.45 12.38
C GLU A 188 2.88 -12.54 12.59
N ARG A 189 3.77 -12.73 11.61
CA ARG A 189 4.85 -13.72 11.70
C ARG A 189 5.80 -13.49 12.87
N THR A 190 6.01 -12.26 13.30
CA THR A 190 6.83 -11.91 14.47
C THR A 190 6.06 -11.96 15.79
N GLY A 191 4.82 -12.45 15.77
CA GLY A 191 3.94 -12.52 16.94
C GLY A 191 3.25 -11.20 17.28
N GLY A 192 3.35 -10.20 16.40
CA GLY A 192 2.63 -8.93 16.55
C GLY A 192 1.13 -9.09 16.27
N VAL A 193 0.33 -8.25 16.91
CA VAL A 193 -1.11 -8.19 16.67
C VAL A 193 -1.40 -7.13 15.61
N VAL A 194 -2.15 -7.51 14.58
CA VAL A 194 -2.62 -6.59 13.55
C VAL A 194 -4.13 -6.38 13.73
N HIS A 195 -4.53 -5.14 13.90
CA HIS A 195 -5.93 -4.74 13.98
C HIS A 195 -6.51 -4.47 12.59
N VAL A 196 -7.81 -4.67 12.44
CA VAL A 196 -8.52 -4.37 11.20
C VAL A 196 -9.47 -3.19 11.41
N ILE A 197 -9.61 -2.38 10.37
CA ILE A 197 -10.66 -1.34 10.28
C ILE A 197 -11.45 -1.52 8.99
N GLU A 198 -12.63 -0.94 8.95
CA GLU A 198 -13.42 -0.92 7.72
C GLU A 198 -12.69 -0.13 6.63
N GLY A 199 -12.49 -0.77 5.48
CA GLY A 199 -11.93 -0.19 4.27
C GLY A 199 -12.99 0.50 3.42
N GLU A 200 -12.65 0.80 2.18
CA GLU A 200 -13.55 1.45 1.22
C GLU A 200 -13.68 0.60 -0.04
N LEU A 201 -14.91 0.31 -0.48
CA LEU A 201 -15.13 -0.46 -1.71
C LEU A 201 -14.55 0.25 -2.94
N GLY A 202 -14.57 1.59 -2.94
CA GLY A 202 -13.96 2.42 -3.99
C GLY A 202 -12.43 2.43 -4.00
N ASN A 203 -11.76 2.02 -2.92
CA ASN A 203 -10.29 1.94 -2.86
C ASN A 203 -9.77 0.70 -3.60
N ILE A 204 -10.13 0.60 -4.88
CA ILE A 204 -9.74 -0.51 -5.74
C ILE A 204 -8.25 -0.44 -6.10
N LYS A 205 -7.66 -1.61 -6.34
CA LYS A 205 -6.28 -1.72 -6.85
C LYS A 205 -6.31 -1.95 -8.35
N ILE A 206 -5.76 -1.02 -9.12
CA ILE A 206 -5.58 -1.20 -10.56
C ILE A 206 -4.64 -2.40 -10.78
N THR A 207 -5.17 -3.44 -11.42
CA THR A 207 -4.47 -4.72 -11.63
C THR A 207 -4.56 -5.17 -13.08
N THR A 208 -5.70 -4.89 -13.71
CA THR A 208 -6.03 -5.21 -15.09
C THR A 208 -6.57 -3.96 -15.80
N PRO A 209 -6.62 -3.93 -17.14
CA PRO A 209 -7.18 -2.79 -17.87
C PRO A 209 -8.64 -2.44 -17.52
N ILE A 210 -9.46 -3.42 -17.16
CA ILE A 210 -10.85 -3.18 -16.75
C ILE A 210 -10.94 -2.34 -15.48
N ASP A 211 -9.94 -2.43 -14.58
CA ASP A 211 -9.92 -1.66 -13.34
C ASP A 211 -9.78 -0.15 -13.60
N ILE A 212 -9.22 0.25 -14.76
CA ILE A 212 -9.18 1.67 -15.18
C ILE A 212 -10.59 2.17 -15.40
N LEU A 213 -11.40 1.45 -16.20
CA LEU A 213 -12.79 1.83 -16.47
C LEU A 213 -13.62 1.90 -15.18
N MET A 214 -13.41 0.95 -14.27
CA MET A 214 -14.06 0.97 -12.96
C MET A 214 -13.63 2.19 -12.15
N ALA A 215 -12.33 2.51 -12.13
CA ALA A 215 -11.82 3.68 -11.44
C ALA A 215 -12.35 4.99 -12.05
N GLU A 216 -12.45 5.10 -13.37
CA GLU A 216 -13.03 6.27 -14.05
C GLU A 216 -14.48 6.51 -13.63
N ALA A 217 -15.28 5.45 -13.56
CA ALA A 217 -16.67 5.56 -13.12
C ALA A 217 -16.78 5.97 -11.64
N LEU A 218 -15.83 5.58 -10.80
CA LEU A 218 -15.82 5.90 -9.36
C LEU A 218 -15.28 7.32 -9.05
N ILE A 219 -14.49 7.92 -9.95
CA ILE A 219 -13.99 9.29 -9.74
C ILE A 219 -15.11 10.32 -9.90
N ASP A 220 -16.12 10.04 -10.74
CA ASP A 220 -17.19 10.96 -11.06
C ASP A 220 -18.33 10.93 -10.01
N VAL A 221 -18.23 10.09 -8.98
CA VAL A 221 -19.18 9.97 -7.87
C VAL A 221 -18.63 10.68 -6.64
#